data_b4d6f5adfd1bc26c4722fce3215eaf7f
#
_entry.id   b4d6f5adfd1bc26c4722fce3215eaf7f
#
_cell.length_a   1.000
_cell.length_b   1.000
_cell.length_c   1.000
_cell.angle_alpha   90.00
_cell.angle_beta   90.00
_cell.angle_gamma   90.00
#
_symmetry.space_group_name_H-M   'P 1'
#
loop_
_entity.id
_entity.type
_entity.pdbx_description
1 polymer ?
#
loop_
_entity_poly.entity_id
_entity_poly.type
_entity_poly.pdbx_seq_one_letter_code
_entity_poly.pdbx_strand_id
1 'polypeptide(L)'
;MAIYSLKMKLMRFFQKKLTKIVVLLASALIFFSCAKTDPITGSKEVVKFDPKERARDFVEKDGGILGAIGGRNKSTTFEFATSNILWRATLKTLDFLPLSNADYSGGVIIYDWYSEKEEKEQIKISVRFLDNELRSSSIQILGHKKTCDQNNKCFTKKIENNVSEEIKNSIISTARLIKIEENKKEIK
;
A
#
# COMPACT_ATOMS: atom_id res chain seq x y z
N MET A 1 45.27 -39.18 -52.23
CA MET A 1 45.40 -38.17 -51.13
C MET A 1 44.79 -36.81 -51.48
N ALA A 2 44.63 -36.37 -52.70
CA ALA A 2 44.07 -35.06 -53.07
C ALA A 2 42.55 -34.90 -52.80
N ILE A 3 41.75 -35.93 -52.96
CA ILE A 3 40.28 -35.89 -52.80
C ILE A 3 39.86 -35.65 -51.36
N TYR A 4 40.59 -36.18 -50.36
CA TYR A 4 40.31 -35.94 -48.93
C TYR A 4 40.57 -34.49 -48.49
N SER A 5 41.60 -33.89 -49.05
CA SER A 5 41.95 -32.48 -48.77
C SER A 5 40.90 -31.52 -49.31
N LEU A 6 40.36 -31.80 -50.48
CA LEU A 6 39.29 -31.01 -51.10
C LEU A 6 37.96 -31.09 -50.29
N LYS A 7 37.62 -32.28 -49.83
CA LYS A 7 36.38 -32.53 -49.05
C LYS A 7 36.46 -31.80 -47.68
N MET A 8 37.61 -31.79 -47.02
CA MET A 8 37.79 -31.07 -45.77
C MET A 8 37.73 -29.54 -45.94
N LYS A 9 38.26 -28.98 -47.02
CA LYS A 9 38.17 -27.55 -47.34
C LYS A 9 36.70 -27.13 -47.59
N LEU A 10 35.97 -27.94 -48.31
CA LEU A 10 34.57 -27.71 -48.62
C LEU A 10 33.70 -27.75 -47.34
N MET A 11 33.92 -28.73 -46.46
CA MET A 11 33.22 -28.80 -45.15
C MET A 11 33.49 -27.60 -44.27
N ARG A 12 34.71 -27.12 -44.15
CA ARG A 12 35.07 -25.92 -43.38
C ARG A 12 34.43 -24.65 -43.96
N PHE A 13 34.27 -24.57 -45.25
CA PHE A 13 33.62 -23.44 -45.91
C PHE A 13 32.10 -23.45 -45.64
N PHE A 14 31.47 -24.62 -45.67
CA PHE A 14 30.06 -24.79 -45.30
C PHE A 14 29.80 -24.48 -43.83
N GLN A 15 30.68 -24.96 -42.94
CA GLN A 15 30.54 -24.68 -41.50
C GLN A 15 30.68 -23.17 -41.19
N LYS A 16 31.63 -22.47 -41.84
CA LYS A 16 31.76 -21.01 -41.66
C LYS A 16 30.58 -20.21 -42.18
N LYS A 17 29.89 -20.65 -43.24
CA LYS A 17 28.65 -20.02 -43.70
C LYS A 17 27.47 -20.32 -42.76
N LEU A 18 27.36 -21.56 -42.28
CA LEU A 18 26.32 -21.98 -41.36
C LEU A 18 26.40 -21.22 -40.02
N THR A 19 27.62 -21.08 -39.47
CA THR A 19 27.80 -20.30 -38.22
C THR A 19 27.44 -18.83 -38.38
N LYS A 20 27.75 -18.21 -39.52
CA LYS A 20 27.33 -16.82 -39.79
C LYS A 20 25.81 -16.65 -39.88
N ILE A 21 25.11 -17.61 -40.48
CA ILE A 21 23.66 -17.62 -40.61
C ILE A 21 23.00 -17.80 -39.23
N VAL A 22 23.53 -18.70 -38.39
CA VAL A 22 23.07 -18.93 -37.03
C VAL A 22 23.24 -17.70 -36.13
N VAL A 23 24.40 -17.02 -36.24
CA VAL A 23 24.66 -15.78 -35.50
C VAL A 23 23.74 -14.66 -35.95
N LEU A 24 23.45 -14.55 -37.26
CA LEU A 24 22.52 -13.55 -37.80
C LEU A 24 21.09 -13.83 -37.36
N LEU A 25 20.64 -15.09 -37.31
CA LEU A 25 19.32 -15.48 -36.78
C LEU A 25 19.20 -15.25 -35.28
N ALA A 26 20.25 -15.55 -34.51
CA ALA A 26 20.30 -15.31 -33.09
C ALA A 26 20.21 -13.79 -32.73
N SER A 27 20.91 -12.94 -33.53
CA SER A 27 20.84 -11.48 -33.33
C SER A 27 19.48 -10.90 -33.69
N ALA A 28 18.76 -11.47 -34.66
CA ALA A 28 17.40 -11.04 -35.02
C ALA A 28 16.36 -11.37 -33.91
N LEU A 29 16.58 -12.43 -33.14
CA LEU A 29 15.69 -12.79 -32.01
C LEU A 29 15.80 -11.86 -30.81
N ILE A 30 16.94 -11.16 -30.64
CA ILE A 30 17.17 -10.23 -29.53
C ILE A 30 16.37 -8.93 -29.70
N PHE A 31 16.02 -8.53 -30.91
CA PHE A 31 15.25 -7.33 -31.20
C PHE A 31 13.73 -7.47 -31.01
N PHE A 32 13.22 -8.69 -30.77
CA PHE A 32 11.78 -8.93 -30.62
C PHE A 32 11.29 -8.92 -29.17
N SER A 33 12.14 -8.68 -28.16
CA SER A 33 11.77 -8.81 -26.75
C SER A 33 11.77 -7.49 -26.01
N CYS A 34 10.90 -6.55 -26.38
CA CYS A 34 10.53 -5.43 -25.51
C CYS A 34 9.14 -4.91 -25.84
N ALA A 35 8.11 -5.73 -25.64
CA ALA A 35 6.74 -5.25 -25.50
C ALA A 35 6.26 -5.67 -24.11
N LYS A 36 6.16 -4.74 -23.17
CA LYS A 36 5.42 -4.96 -21.91
C LYS A 36 3.97 -5.20 -22.26
N THR A 37 3.52 -6.41 -22.05
CA THR A 37 2.09 -6.77 -22.07
C THR A 37 1.58 -6.78 -20.64
N ASP A 38 0.41 -6.22 -20.39
CA ASP A 38 -0.26 -6.32 -19.10
C ASP A 38 -0.54 -7.78 -18.76
N PRO A 39 -0.13 -8.26 -17.56
CA PRO A 39 -0.28 -9.67 -17.18
C PRO A 39 -1.75 -10.10 -16.99
N ILE A 40 -2.69 -9.15 -16.93
CA ILE A 40 -4.12 -9.43 -16.66
C ILE A 40 -4.96 -9.46 -17.93
N THR A 41 -4.69 -8.61 -18.93
CA THR A 41 -5.54 -8.45 -20.10
C THR A 41 -4.88 -8.86 -21.43
N GLY A 42 -3.56 -9.09 -21.46
CA GLY A 42 -2.82 -9.45 -22.68
C GLY A 42 -2.76 -8.35 -23.75
N SER A 43 -3.27 -7.15 -23.47
CA SER A 43 -3.29 -6.03 -24.40
C SER A 43 -1.99 -5.23 -24.34
N LYS A 44 -1.50 -4.79 -25.50
CA LYS A 44 -0.36 -3.88 -25.59
C LYS A 44 -0.78 -2.50 -25.18
N GLU A 45 -0.26 -2.01 -24.05
CA GLU A 45 -0.46 -0.61 -23.66
C GLU A 45 0.37 0.30 -24.55
N VAL A 46 -0.32 1.11 -25.34
CA VAL A 46 0.32 2.13 -26.17
C VAL A 46 0.59 3.35 -25.30
N VAL A 47 1.85 3.50 -24.87
CA VAL A 47 2.27 4.70 -24.12
C VAL A 47 2.24 5.91 -25.06
N LYS A 48 1.26 6.79 -24.87
CA LYS A 48 1.16 8.05 -25.64
C LYS A 48 2.27 9.01 -25.19
N PHE A 49 3.03 9.49 -26.15
CA PHE A 49 4.18 10.39 -25.91
C PHE A 49 3.76 11.83 -25.56
N ASP A 50 2.57 12.27 -26.00
CA ASP A 50 2.10 13.63 -25.74
C ASP A 50 1.60 13.80 -24.29
N PRO A 51 2.17 14.75 -23.51
CA PRO A 51 1.74 15.03 -22.14
C PRO A 51 0.26 15.44 -22.04
N LYS A 52 -0.27 16.13 -23.06
CA LYS A 52 -1.69 16.55 -23.11
C LYS A 52 -2.63 15.37 -23.36
N GLU A 53 -2.24 14.42 -24.21
CA GLU A 53 -3.02 13.20 -24.43
C GLU A 53 -3.01 12.28 -23.22
N ARG A 54 -1.87 12.16 -22.52
CA ARG A 54 -1.80 11.42 -21.23
C ARG A 54 -2.70 12.05 -20.16
N ALA A 55 -2.71 13.37 -20.07
CA ALA A 55 -3.58 14.07 -19.13
C ALA A 55 -5.06 13.87 -19.45
N ARG A 56 -5.43 13.86 -20.74
CA ARG A 56 -6.82 13.58 -21.19
C ARG A 56 -7.21 12.12 -20.91
N ASP A 57 -6.36 11.15 -21.24
CA ASP A 57 -6.59 9.73 -20.94
C ASP A 57 -6.76 9.47 -19.44
N PHE A 58 -5.98 10.16 -18.61
CA PHE A 58 -6.10 10.09 -17.16
C PHE A 58 -7.44 10.65 -16.67
N VAL A 59 -7.87 11.78 -17.23
CA VAL A 59 -9.17 12.39 -16.90
C VAL A 59 -10.34 11.53 -17.42
N GLU A 60 -10.20 10.90 -18.58
CA GLU A 60 -11.25 10.10 -19.20
C GLU A 60 -11.38 8.68 -18.60
N LYS A 61 -10.26 8.02 -18.29
CA LYS A 61 -10.25 6.67 -17.68
C LYS A 61 -10.50 6.68 -16.18
N ASP A 62 -9.89 7.62 -15.47
CA ASP A 62 -9.94 7.66 -14.01
C ASP A 62 -10.84 8.79 -13.47
N GLY A 63 -11.54 9.51 -14.37
CA GLY A 63 -12.47 10.60 -14.01
C GLY A 63 -11.79 11.85 -13.48
N GLY A 64 -10.45 11.92 -13.48
CA GLY A 64 -9.68 13.04 -12.95
C GLY A 64 -10.06 13.45 -11.52
N ILE A 65 -9.59 14.61 -11.08
CA ILE A 65 -9.92 15.17 -9.75
C ILE A 65 -11.44 15.42 -9.60
N LEU A 66 -12.15 15.75 -10.68
CA LEU A 66 -13.60 16.00 -10.67
C LEU A 66 -14.42 14.70 -10.73
N GLY A 67 -13.91 13.64 -11.33
CA GLY A 67 -14.56 12.32 -11.31
C GLY A 67 -14.56 11.68 -9.92
N ALA A 68 -13.52 11.95 -9.13
CA ALA A 68 -13.44 11.55 -7.72
C ALA A 68 -14.47 12.30 -6.84
N ILE A 69 -14.90 13.50 -7.24
CA ILE A 69 -15.90 14.31 -6.52
C ILE A 69 -17.32 14.07 -7.03
N GLY A 70 -17.51 13.68 -8.31
CA GLY A 70 -18.79 13.68 -9.01
C GLY A 70 -19.51 12.35 -9.18
N GLY A 71 -19.02 11.26 -8.68
CA GLY A 71 -19.75 9.99 -8.61
C GLY A 71 -19.58 9.05 -9.79
N ARG A 72 -19.59 7.79 -9.48
CA ARG A 72 -19.73 6.54 -10.22
C ARG A 72 -18.52 5.63 -10.36
N ASN A 73 -17.33 6.05 -9.99
CA ASN A 73 -16.29 5.07 -9.68
C ASN A 73 -15.98 5.15 -8.20
N LYS A 74 -16.32 4.12 -7.46
CA LYS A 74 -15.97 3.90 -6.08
C LYS A 74 -14.47 4.11 -5.90
N SER A 75 -14.06 5.30 -5.48
CA SER A 75 -12.69 5.52 -5.07
C SER A 75 -12.46 4.71 -3.82
N THR A 76 -11.71 3.62 -3.95
CA THR A 76 -11.39 2.68 -2.89
C THR A 76 -10.79 3.34 -1.65
N THR A 77 -10.21 4.53 -1.78
CA THR A 77 -9.58 5.28 -0.69
C THR A 77 -10.57 5.89 0.30
N PHE A 78 -11.69 6.43 -0.18
CA PHE A 78 -12.69 7.07 0.69
C PHE A 78 -13.60 6.04 1.37
N GLU A 79 -13.89 4.92 0.68
CA GLU A 79 -14.67 3.82 1.24
C GLU A 79 -13.94 3.09 2.37
N PHE A 80 -12.62 3.00 2.33
CA PHE A 80 -11.89 2.36 3.41
C PHE A 80 -12.13 3.06 4.76
N ALA A 81 -12.19 4.40 4.77
CA ALA A 81 -12.42 5.18 5.98
C ALA A 81 -13.81 5.08 6.53
N THR A 82 -14.76 5.08 5.65
CA THR A 82 -16.17 4.98 6.04
C THR A 82 -16.59 3.54 6.25
N SER A 83 -15.97 2.57 5.55
CA SER A 83 -16.34 1.15 5.63
C SER A 83 -15.58 0.39 6.73
N ASN A 84 -14.34 0.76 7.05
CA ASN A 84 -13.61 0.04 8.08
C ASN A 84 -14.10 0.40 9.49
N ILE A 85 -14.81 -0.54 10.09
CA ILE A 85 -15.41 -0.40 11.43
C ILE A 85 -14.34 -0.16 12.50
N LEU A 86 -13.19 -0.82 12.41
CA LEU A 86 -12.09 -0.66 13.37
C LEU A 86 -11.49 0.75 13.31
N TRP A 87 -11.37 1.32 12.12
CA TRP A 87 -10.91 2.69 11.94
C TRP A 87 -11.85 3.70 12.60
N ARG A 88 -13.15 3.61 12.32
CA ARG A 88 -14.16 4.48 12.93
C ARG A 88 -14.24 4.31 14.43
N ALA A 89 -14.15 3.08 14.92
CA ALA A 89 -14.10 2.78 16.34
C ALA A 89 -12.87 3.39 17.02
N THR A 90 -11.71 3.35 16.37
CA THR A 90 -10.49 3.96 16.90
C THR A 90 -10.62 5.47 17.04
N LEU A 91 -11.10 6.15 16.01
CA LEU A 91 -11.35 7.59 16.07
C LEU A 91 -12.37 7.96 17.16
N LYS A 92 -13.43 7.15 17.35
CA LYS A 92 -14.44 7.38 18.38
C LYS A 92 -13.93 7.06 19.79
N THR A 93 -13.10 6.04 19.94
CA THR A 93 -12.59 5.63 21.28
C THR A 93 -11.49 6.56 21.79
N LEU A 94 -10.69 7.12 20.88
CA LEU A 94 -9.54 7.95 21.19
C LEU A 94 -9.75 9.42 20.78
N ASP A 95 -11.00 9.88 20.71
CA ASP A 95 -11.38 11.23 20.28
C ASP A 95 -10.87 12.35 21.22
N PHE A 96 -10.59 12.00 22.49
CA PHE A 96 -9.99 12.90 23.45
C PHE A 96 -8.50 13.19 23.22
N LEU A 97 -7.82 12.38 22.36
CA LEU A 97 -6.41 12.58 22.03
C LEU A 97 -6.26 13.49 20.80
N PRO A 98 -5.30 14.43 20.79
CA PRO A 98 -5.03 15.25 19.62
C PRO A 98 -4.51 14.38 18.47
N LEU A 99 -5.23 14.38 17.35
CA LEU A 99 -4.86 13.65 16.15
C LEU A 99 -3.67 14.36 15.46
N SER A 100 -2.55 13.66 15.27
CA SER A 100 -1.38 14.16 14.56
C SER A 100 -1.40 13.78 13.07
N ASN A 101 -1.69 12.51 12.77
CA ASN A 101 -1.74 12.01 11.41
C ASN A 101 -2.70 10.81 11.30
N ALA A 102 -3.36 10.71 10.15
CA ALA A 102 -4.22 9.59 9.82
C ALA A 102 -3.94 9.17 8.37
N ASP A 103 -3.12 8.14 8.20
CA ASP A 103 -2.79 7.58 6.89
C ASP A 103 -3.66 6.34 6.62
N TYR A 104 -4.61 6.54 5.73
CA TYR A 104 -5.53 5.50 5.28
C TYR A 104 -4.85 4.38 4.54
N SER A 105 -3.98 4.75 3.59
CA SER A 105 -3.30 3.82 2.70
C SER A 105 -2.33 2.93 3.46
N GLY A 106 -1.64 3.54 4.43
CA GLY A 106 -0.72 2.84 5.32
C GLY A 106 -1.41 2.13 6.50
N GLY A 107 -2.72 2.36 6.70
CA GLY A 107 -3.46 1.77 7.81
C GLY A 107 -2.92 2.20 9.18
N VAL A 108 -2.59 3.49 9.35
CA VAL A 108 -2.00 4.00 10.59
C VAL A 108 -2.69 5.28 11.04
N ILE A 109 -3.03 5.35 12.34
CA ILE A 109 -3.47 6.57 13.02
C ILE A 109 -2.42 6.92 14.08
N ILE A 110 -1.97 8.17 14.10
CA ILE A 110 -0.99 8.69 15.05
C ILE A 110 -1.61 9.85 15.81
N TYR A 111 -1.66 9.72 17.13
CA TYR A 111 -2.05 10.79 18.04
C TYR A 111 -0.79 11.48 18.57
N ASP A 112 -0.88 12.78 18.83
CA ASP A 112 0.22 13.52 19.38
C ASP A 112 0.34 13.36 20.89
N TRP A 113 1.38 13.97 21.49
CA TRP A 113 1.58 13.96 22.93
C TRP A 113 0.41 14.61 23.65
N TYR A 114 -0.15 13.90 24.61
CA TYR A 114 -1.29 14.34 25.42
C TYR A 114 -0.99 14.18 26.91
N SER A 115 -1.41 15.16 27.71
CA SER A 115 -1.37 15.15 29.17
C SER A 115 -2.70 15.63 29.74
N GLU A 116 -3.29 14.90 30.66
CA GLU A 116 -4.58 15.26 31.25
C GLU A 116 -4.46 16.22 32.42
N LYS A 117 -3.49 16.01 33.31
CA LYS A 117 -3.40 16.75 34.58
C LYS A 117 -2.01 17.30 34.88
N GLU A 118 -0.97 16.71 34.41
CA GLU A 118 0.41 17.05 34.73
C GLU A 118 1.24 17.23 33.46
N GLU A 119 1.78 18.43 33.25
CA GLU A 119 2.67 18.71 32.11
C GLU A 119 3.92 17.81 32.06
N LYS A 120 4.26 17.19 33.22
CA LYS A 120 5.43 16.33 33.39
C LYS A 120 5.26 14.94 32.80
N GLU A 121 4.03 14.46 32.65
CA GLU A 121 3.72 13.16 32.06
C GLU A 121 2.86 13.32 30.82
N GLN A 122 3.35 12.79 29.69
CA GLN A 122 2.65 12.83 28.42
C GLN A 122 2.61 11.42 27.80
N ILE A 123 1.51 11.11 27.12
CA ILE A 123 1.37 9.87 26.36
C ILE A 123 1.25 10.18 24.87
N LYS A 124 1.81 9.31 24.05
CA LYS A 124 1.65 9.31 22.59
C LYS A 124 1.22 7.93 22.15
N ILE A 125 0.16 7.84 21.34
CA ILE A 125 -0.41 6.58 20.86
C ILE A 125 -0.39 6.54 19.35
N SER A 126 -0.01 5.38 18.80
CA SER A 126 -0.14 5.07 17.39
C SER A 126 -0.89 3.75 17.24
N VAL A 127 -1.88 3.73 16.37
CA VAL A 127 -2.69 2.55 16.06
C VAL A 127 -2.39 2.12 14.63
N ARG A 128 -1.97 0.86 14.46
CA ARG A 128 -1.73 0.26 13.15
C ARG A 128 -2.79 -0.80 12.89
N PHE A 129 -3.42 -0.74 11.74
CA PHE A 129 -4.38 -1.72 11.27
C PHE A 129 -3.66 -2.75 10.40
N LEU A 130 -3.77 -4.02 10.78
CA LEU A 130 -3.13 -5.15 10.11
C LEU A 130 -4.13 -5.90 9.21
N ASP A 131 -5.42 -5.79 9.54
CA ASP A 131 -6.51 -6.47 8.86
C ASP A 131 -7.82 -5.68 9.07
N ASN A 132 -8.84 -5.97 8.26
CA ASN A 132 -10.18 -5.36 8.36
C ASN A 132 -11.17 -6.18 9.19
N GLU A 133 -10.76 -7.34 9.68
CA GLU A 133 -11.61 -8.21 10.48
C GLU A 133 -11.79 -7.69 11.91
N LEU A 134 -12.98 -7.89 12.47
CA LEU A 134 -13.31 -7.44 13.81
C LEU A 134 -12.76 -8.39 14.89
N ARG A 135 -11.44 -8.38 15.04
CA ARG A 135 -10.70 -9.18 16.03
C ARG A 135 -9.50 -8.39 16.59
N SER A 136 -9.04 -8.75 17.79
CA SER A 136 -7.94 -8.02 18.46
C SER A 136 -6.61 -8.13 17.74
N SER A 137 -6.38 -9.21 16.99
CA SER A 137 -5.16 -9.38 16.17
C SER A 137 -5.11 -8.46 14.94
N SER A 138 -6.23 -7.86 14.54
CA SER A 138 -6.30 -6.95 13.40
C SER A 138 -5.78 -5.55 13.69
N ILE A 139 -5.50 -5.22 14.96
CA ILE A 139 -4.95 -3.91 15.36
C ILE A 139 -3.75 -4.09 16.28
N GLN A 140 -2.78 -3.20 16.11
CA GLN A 140 -1.59 -3.10 16.94
C GLN A 140 -1.51 -1.71 17.57
N ILE A 141 -1.37 -1.65 18.89
CA ILE A 141 -1.19 -0.40 19.63
C ILE A 141 0.28 -0.22 19.97
N LEU A 142 0.82 0.95 19.63
CA LEU A 142 2.14 1.40 20.00
C LEU A 142 2.00 2.66 20.84
N GLY A 143 2.28 2.57 22.12
CA GLY A 143 2.20 3.70 23.02
C GLY A 143 3.57 4.05 23.61
N HIS A 144 3.78 5.34 23.84
CA HIS A 144 4.95 5.88 24.51
C HIS A 144 4.50 6.83 25.62
N LYS A 145 5.19 6.74 26.75
CA LYS A 145 5.04 7.65 27.89
C LYS A 145 6.30 8.48 28.01
N LYS A 146 6.17 9.79 28.02
CA LYS A 146 7.25 10.75 28.28
C LYS A 146 7.06 11.31 29.69
N THR A 147 8.09 11.24 30.51
CA THR A 147 8.12 11.78 31.88
C THR A 147 9.29 12.74 31.99
N CYS A 148 9.03 13.96 32.46
CA CYS A 148 10.05 14.99 32.65
C CYS A 148 10.29 15.25 34.15
N ASP A 149 11.55 15.45 34.53
CA ASP A 149 11.94 15.82 35.89
C ASP A 149 11.79 17.33 36.13
N GLN A 150 12.10 17.77 37.34
CA GLN A 150 12.05 19.21 37.74
C GLN A 150 13.02 20.09 36.95
N ASN A 151 14.06 19.51 36.35
CA ASN A 151 15.07 20.18 35.54
C ASN A 151 14.74 20.14 34.03
N ASN A 152 13.49 19.79 33.67
CA ASN A 152 13.04 19.61 32.28
C ASN A 152 13.81 18.54 31.49
N LYS A 153 14.47 17.61 32.19
CA LYS A 153 15.06 16.46 31.55
C LYS A 153 14.00 15.36 31.37
N CYS A 154 13.70 15.02 30.12
CA CYS A 154 12.62 14.11 29.79
C CYS A 154 13.13 12.73 29.37
N PHE A 155 12.43 11.69 29.79
CA PHE A 155 12.68 10.30 29.42
C PHE A 155 11.42 9.74 28.77
N THR A 156 11.60 9.03 27.65
CA THR A 156 10.50 8.34 26.96
C THR A 156 10.65 6.85 27.10
N LYS A 157 9.56 6.17 27.52
CA LYS A 157 9.47 4.72 27.62
C LYS A 157 8.26 4.23 26.85
N LYS A 158 8.31 3.00 26.38
CA LYS A 158 7.12 2.32 25.85
C LYS A 158 6.11 2.09 26.97
N ILE A 159 4.82 2.26 26.70
CA ILE A 159 3.76 1.90 27.67
C ILE A 159 3.73 0.41 27.90
N GLU A 160 3.20 0.01 29.04
CA GLU A 160 3.07 -1.39 29.42
C GLU A 160 2.09 -2.13 28.49
N ASN A 161 2.31 -3.43 28.33
CA ASN A 161 1.48 -4.24 27.42
C ASN A 161 0.01 -4.32 27.87
N ASN A 162 -0.25 -4.34 29.19
CA ASN A 162 -1.60 -4.31 29.76
C ASN A 162 -2.38 -3.07 29.31
N VAL A 163 -1.76 -1.87 29.33
CA VAL A 163 -2.42 -0.63 28.86
C VAL A 163 -2.70 -0.68 27.36
N SER A 164 -1.77 -1.21 26.57
CA SER A 164 -1.97 -1.39 25.14
C SER A 164 -3.12 -2.35 24.83
N GLU A 165 -3.25 -3.43 25.59
CA GLU A 165 -4.36 -4.40 25.45
C GLU A 165 -5.69 -3.82 25.92
N GLU A 166 -5.71 -3.01 26.95
CA GLU A 166 -6.91 -2.33 27.41
C GLU A 166 -7.46 -1.36 26.37
N ILE A 167 -6.59 -0.54 25.77
CA ILE A 167 -6.96 0.34 24.66
C ILE A 167 -7.49 -0.47 23.47
N LYS A 168 -6.82 -1.55 23.12
CA LYS A 168 -7.22 -2.46 22.04
C LYS A 168 -8.63 -3.02 22.30
N ASN A 169 -8.87 -3.53 23.49
CA ASN A 169 -10.15 -4.10 23.88
C ASN A 169 -11.29 -3.05 23.87
N SER A 170 -11.00 -1.82 24.26
CA SER A 170 -11.94 -0.70 24.18
C SER A 170 -12.31 -0.39 22.73
N ILE A 171 -11.33 -0.33 21.81
CA ILE A 171 -11.57 -0.12 20.38
C ILE A 171 -12.43 -1.25 19.80
N ILE A 172 -12.11 -2.50 20.10
CA ILE A 172 -12.88 -3.66 19.63
C ILE A 172 -14.32 -3.65 20.15
N SER A 173 -14.51 -3.27 21.41
CA SER A 173 -15.84 -3.12 22.01
C SER A 173 -16.66 -2.06 21.28
N THR A 174 -16.09 -0.88 21.06
CA THR A 174 -16.71 0.21 20.30
C THR A 174 -17.05 -0.23 18.88
N ALA A 175 -16.15 -0.97 18.21
CA ALA A 175 -16.38 -1.48 16.87
C ALA A 175 -17.57 -2.47 16.81
N ARG A 176 -17.73 -3.32 17.81
CA ARG A 176 -18.89 -4.22 17.91
C ARG A 176 -20.20 -3.43 18.07
N LEU A 177 -20.20 -2.38 18.87
CA LEU A 177 -21.38 -1.51 19.02
C LEU A 177 -21.74 -0.84 17.70
N ILE A 178 -20.77 -0.28 16.98
CA ILE A 178 -21.01 0.33 15.65
C ILE A 178 -21.64 -0.70 14.70
N LYS A 179 -21.11 -1.92 14.65
CA LYS A 179 -21.65 -2.99 13.79
C LYS A 179 -23.10 -3.35 14.13
N ILE A 180 -23.43 -3.41 15.41
CA ILE A 180 -24.81 -3.68 15.86
C ILE A 180 -25.76 -2.56 15.45
N GLU A 181 -25.32 -1.30 15.56
CA GLU A 181 -26.11 -0.14 15.15
C GLU A 181 -26.37 -0.12 13.65
N GLU A 182 -25.39 -0.49 12.84
CA GLU A 182 -25.51 -0.57 11.37
C GLU A 182 -26.50 -1.66 10.97
N ASN A 183 -26.36 -2.86 11.51
CA ASN A 183 -27.26 -3.97 11.23
C ASN A 183 -28.73 -3.64 11.58
N LYS A 184 -28.98 -2.86 12.64
CA LYS A 184 -30.33 -2.40 12.99
C LYS A 184 -30.89 -1.40 11.98
N LYS A 185 -30.08 -0.61 11.32
CA LYS A 185 -30.52 0.36 10.30
C LYS A 185 -30.84 -0.31 8.96
N GLU A 186 -30.18 -1.41 8.63
CA GLU A 186 -30.44 -2.18 7.40
C GLU A 186 -31.74 -2.99 7.46
N ILE A 187 -32.23 -3.30 8.66
CA ILE A 187 -33.45 -4.10 8.87
C ILE A 187 -34.74 -3.21 8.90
N LYS A 188 -34.57 -1.89 8.94
CA LYS A 188 -35.70 -0.91 8.93
C LYS A 188 -35.94 -0.39 7.51
#